data_fcb31b79c475d01efc52a0822b827318
#
_entry.id   fcb31b79c475d01efc52a0822b827318
#
_cell.length_a   1.000
_cell.length_b   1.000
_cell.length_c   1.000
_cell.angle_alpha   90.00
_cell.angle_beta   90.00
_cell.angle_gamma   90.00
#
_symmetry.space_group_name_H-M   'P 1'
#
loop_
_entity.id
_entity.type
_entity.pdbx_description
1 polymer ?
#
loop_
_entity_poly.entity_id
_entity_poly.type
_entity_poly.pdbx_seq_one_letter_code
_entity_poly.pdbx_strand_id
1 'polypeptide(L)'
;RDTKDIAKELTDAMTDWANGNIDEINELSARISQALDDLADILDDTGSALDALDALLDTLEKVRKDLTGGNDAAEDFQKALTNLRDARDAARETHKAVTSAAKDVLDAIISGKDPQEALDHLKDVLGNYSTALRLVGTALEQMRQALNALPADISRLKKALEDLGDVENAAHKALNRLDQVVRSLEELTRKQADKPEIKIDPIGSDLTEKGSQLQNAMDALLDSGEALNQL
;
A
#
# COMPACT_ATOMS: atom_id res chain seq x y z
N ARG A 1 -2.88 8.32 13.70
CA ARG A 1 -2.55 7.09 14.45
C ARG A 1 -1.33 6.46 13.83
N ASP A 2 -0.42 5.92 14.64
CA ASP A 2 0.83 5.33 14.14
C ASP A 2 0.57 3.88 13.67
N THR A 3 1.21 3.45 12.58
CA THR A 3 1.17 2.07 12.08
C THR A 3 1.61 1.04 13.12
N LYS A 4 2.43 1.47 14.08
CA LYS A 4 2.83 0.66 15.22
C LYS A 4 1.65 0.36 16.17
N ASP A 5 0.71 1.30 16.31
CA ASP A 5 -0.49 1.12 17.11
C ASP A 5 -1.46 0.14 16.42
N ILE A 6 -1.62 0.23 15.10
CA ILE A 6 -2.42 -0.70 14.29
C ILE A 6 -1.93 -2.13 14.45
N ALA A 7 -0.65 -2.32 14.28
CA ALA A 7 -0.03 -3.63 14.34
C ALA A 7 -0.11 -4.23 15.77
N LYS A 8 0.01 -3.39 16.79
CA LYS A 8 -0.19 -3.81 18.17
C LYS A 8 -1.65 -4.22 18.42
N GLU A 9 -2.60 -3.43 17.97
CA GLU A 9 -4.02 -3.74 18.11
C GLU A 9 -4.40 -5.04 17.39
N LEU A 10 -3.88 -5.27 16.16
CA LEU A 10 -4.02 -6.55 15.47
C LEU A 10 -3.40 -7.70 16.26
N THR A 11 -2.20 -7.52 16.81
CA THR A 11 -1.51 -8.53 17.61
C THR A 11 -2.29 -8.89 18.87
N ASP A 12 -2.71 -7.88 19.62
CA ASP A 12 -3.46 -8.05 20.86
C ASP A 12 -4.80 -8.73 20.55
N ALA A 13 -5.51 -8.27 19.51
CA ALA A 13 -6.77 -8.85 19.06
C ALA A 13 -6.66 -10.35 18.71
N MET A 14 -5.62 -10.74 17.99
CA MET A 14 -5.40 -12.14 17.62
C MET A 14 -4.95 -12.99 18.81
N THR A 15 -4.19 -12.42 19.74
CA THR A 15 -3.79 -13.12 20.97
C THR A 15 -5.00 -13.44 21.83
N ASP A 16 -5.90 -12.50 22.00
CA ASP A 16 -7.14 -12.67 22.76
C ASP A 16 -8.08 -13.67 22.07
N TRP A 17 -8.18 -13.62 20.76
CA TRP A 17 -8.90 -14.59 19.95
C TRP A 17 -8.36 -16.03 20.16
N ALA A 18 -7.03 -16.19 20.11
CA ALA A 18 -6.37 -17.47 20.30
C ALA A 18 -6.55 -18.04 21.73
N ASN A 19 -6.85 -17.20 22.71
CA ASN A 19 -7.07 -17.61 24.10
C ASN A 19 -8.51 -18.07 24.38
N GLY A 20 -9.45 -18.00 23.41
CA GLY A 20 -10.83 -18.49 23.53
C GLY A 20 -11.68 -17.72 24.54
N ASN A 21 -11.36 -16.47 24.80
CA ASN A 21 -12.05 -15.63 25.76
C ASN A 21 -13.31 -15.03 25.12
N ILE A 22 -14.45 -15.72 25.25
CA ILE A 22 -15.72 -15.42 24.57
C ILE A 22 -16.32 -14.07 25.01
N ASP A 23 -16.07 -13.64 26.25
CA ASP A 23 -16.62 -12.39 26.80
C ASP A 23 -15.98 -11.12 26.17
N GLU A 24 -14.80 -11.25 25.55
CA GLU A 24 -14.08 -10.15 24.92
C GLU A 24 -14.26 -10.08 23.38
N ILE A 25 -15.06 -10.98 22.78
CA ILE A 25 -15.23 -11.07 21.32
C ILE A 25 -15.71 -9.75 20.70
N ASN A 26 -16.62 -9.03 21.36
CA ASN A 26 -17.13 -7.76 20.87
C ASN A 26 -16.05 -6.66 20.89
N GLU A 27 -15.24 -6.63 21.94
CA GLU A 27 -14.11 -5.68 22.05
C GLU A 27 -13.02 -6.02 21.04
N LEU A 28 -12.71 -7.29 20.89
CA LEU A 28 -11.79 -7.84 19.93
C LEU A 28 -12.18 -7.45 18.50
N SER A 29 -13.44 -7.62 18.18
CA SER A 29 -14.01 -7.26 16.88
C SER A 29 -13.89 -5.78 16.56
N ALA A 30 -14.15 -4.92 17.55
CA ALA A 30 -14.01 -3.48 17.42
C ALA A 30 -12.54 -3.09 17.18
N ARG A 31 -11.60 -3.77 17.82
CA ARG A 31 -10.14 -3.54 17.65
C ARG A 31 -9.66 -3.96 16.27
N ILE A 32 -10.13 -5.10 15.75
CA ILE A 32 -9.82 -5.54 14.38
C ILE A 32 -10.40 -4.58 13.35
N SER A 33 -11.66 -4.17 13.51
CA SER A 33 -12.29 -3.18 12.61
C SER A 33 -11.50 -1.87 12.58
N GLN A 34 -11.05 -1.39 13.75
CA GLN A 34 -10.24 -0.17 13.83
C GLN A 34 -8.88 -0.33 13.14
N ALA A 35 -8.24 -1.48 13.29
CA ALA A 35 -6.96 -1.74 12.65
C ALA A 35 -7.09 -1.83 11.12
N LEU A 36 -8.21 -2.35 10.61
CA LEU A 36 -8.51 -2.35 9.18
C LEU A 36 -8.83 -0.94 8.65
N ASP A 37 -9.54 -0.09 9.42
CA ASP A 37 -9.75 1.33 9.08
C ASP A 37 -8.42 2.06 8.94
N ASP A 38 -7.52 1.86 9.89
CA ASP A 38 -6.19 2.48 9.86
C ASP A 38 -5.33 1.95 8.69
N LEU A 39 -5.52 0.69 8.28
CA LEU A 39 -4.91 0.15 7.07
C LEU A 39 -5.52 0.79 5.81
N ALA A 40 -6.83 1.01 5.77
CA ALA A 40 -7.49 1.73 4.68
C ALA A 40 -6.92 3.15 4.51
N ASP A 41 -6.71 3.88 5.61
CA ASP A 41 -6.07 5.21 5.58
C ASP A 41 -4.65 5.17 5.00
N ILE A 42 -3.86 4.15 5.33
CA ILE A 42 -2.52 3.96 4.75
C ILE A 42 -2.60 3.66 3.26
N LEU A 43 -3.57 2.86 2.84
CA LEU A 43 -3.78 2.56 1.42
C LEU A 43 -4.22 3.80 0.63
N ASP A 44 -5.04 4.67 1.21
CA ASP A 44 -5.40 5.95 0.61
C ASP A 44 -4.18 6.88 0.46
N ASP A 45 -3.38 7.02 1.51
CA ASP A 45 -2.11 7.79 1.47
C ASP A 45 -1.16 7.26 0.38
N THR A 46 -1.03 5.94 0.26
CA THR A 46 -0.16 5.32 -0.76
C THR A 46 -0.76 5.41 -2.16
N GLY A 47 -2.08 5.34 -2.28
CA GLY A 47 -2.81 5.61 -3.53
C GLY A 47 -2.55 7.04 -4.03
N SER A 48 -2.67 8.02 -3.15
CA SER A 48 -2.37 9.42 -3.47
C SER A 48 -0.92 9.64 -3.92
N ALA A 49 0.04 8.90 -3.35
CA ALA A 49 1.43 8.94 -3.80
C ALA A 49 1.61 8.36 -5.21
N LEU A 50 0.87 7.31 -5.56
CA LEU A 50 0.86 6.72 -6.91
C LEU A 50 0.22 7.67 -7.94
N ASP A 51 -0.78 8.44 -7.55
CA ASP A 51 -1.38 9.48 -8.42
C ASP A 51 -0.42 10.63 -8.69
N ALA A 52 0.32 11.06 -7.67
CA ALA A 52 1.38 12.04 -7.85
C ALA A 52 2.49 11.51 -8.79
N LEU A 53 2.78 10.22 -8.74
CA LEU A 53 3.72 9.55 -9.65
C LEU A 53 3.21 9.57 -11.10
N ASP A 54 1.92 9.38 -11.34
CA ASP A 54 1.36 9.50 -12.70
C ASP A 54 1.45 10.92 -13.24
N ALA A 55 1.14 11.93 -12.43
CA ALA A 55 1.31 13.33 -12.83
C ALA A 55 2.78 13.64 -13.16
N LEU A 56 3.73 13.08 -12.42
CA LEU A 56 5.15 13.16 -12.73
C LEU A 56 5.46 12.51 -14.09
N LEU A 57 4.97 11.29 -14.33
CA LEU A 57 5.20 10.57 -15.59
C LEU A 57 4.68 11.37 -16.79
N ASP A 58 3.54 12.05 -16.67
CA ASP A 58 3.02 12.95 -17.71
C ASP A 58 3.96 14.14 -17.97
N THR A 59 4.53 14.70 -16.91
CA THR A 59 5.52 15.78 -17.03
C THR A 59 6.80 15.28 -17.72
N LEU A 60 7.29 14.11 -17.33
CA LEU A 60 8.48 13.47 -17.93
C LEU A 60 8.28 13.13 -19.41
N GLU A 61 7.08 12.70 -19.81
CA GLU A 61 6.74 12.51 -21.23
C GLU A 61 6.83 13.80 -22.05
N LYS A 62 6.44 14.92 -21.46
CA LYS A 62 6.59 16.22 -22.11
C LYS A 62 8.06 16.63 -22.23
N VAL A 63 8.89 16.34 -21.20
CA VAL A 63 10.35 16.52 -21.27
C VAL A 63 10.94 15.65 -22.38
N ARG A 64 10.53 14.38 -22.47
CA ARG A 64 10.96 13.45 -23.54
C ARG A 64 10.70 14.00 -24.93
N LYS A 65 9.53 14.62 -25.15
CA LYS A 65 9.19 15.23 -26.45
C LYS A 65 10.02 16.47 -26.79
N ASP A 66 10.51 17.18 -25.78
CA ASP A 66 11.38 18.35 -25.95
C ASP A 66 12.85 17.95 -26.19
N LEU A 67 13.24 16.70 -25.97
CA LEU A 67 14.57 16.18 -26.25
C LEU A 67 14.75 15.97 -27.75
N THR A 68 15.65 16.77 -28.34
CA THR A 68 16.06 16.67 -29.76
C THR A 68 17.46 16.10 -29.85
N GLY A 69 17.61 14.89 -30.40
CA GLY A 69 18.90 14.26 -30.68
C GLY A 69 19.17 13.00 -29.87
N GLY A 70 19.86 12.05 -30.47
CA GLY A 70 20.28 10.80 -29.81
C GLY A 70 21.65 10.99 -29.19
N ASN A 71 21.73 11.53 -27.98
CA ASN A 71 22.93 11.53 -27.17
C ASN A 71 22.74 10.60 -25.96
N ASP A 72 23.84 10.22 -25.32
CA ASP A 72 23.85 9.28 -24.19
C ASP A 72 22.89 9.73 -23.06
N ALA A 73 22.80 11.03 -22.79
CA ALA A 73 21.92 11.58 -21.78
C ALA A 73 20.41 11.39 -22.12
N ALA A 74 20.05 11.48 -23.40
CA ALA A 74 18.67 11.20 -23.84
C ALA A 74 18.34 9.71 -23.78
N GLU A 75 19.29 8.84 -24.05
CA GLU A 75 19.13 7.38 -23.91
C GLU A 75 18.99 6.98 -22.44
N ASP A 76 19.83 7.52 -21.55
CA ASP A 76 19.74 7.29 -20.11
C ASP A 76 18.41 7.78 -19.53
N PHE A 77 17.94 8.96 -19.98
CA PHE A 77 16.62 9.46 -19.60
C PHE A 77 15.49 8.53 -20.06
N GLN A 78 15.53 8.07 -21.32
CA GLN A 78 14.52 7.14 -21.85
C GLN A 78 14.49 5.83 -21.07
N LYS A 79 15.65 5.28 -20.71
CA LYS A 79 15.76 4.08 -19.89
C LYS A 79 15.21 4.28 -18.49
N ALA A 80 15.55 5.40 -17.84
CA ALA A 80 15.04 5.75 -16.53
C ALA A 80 13.51 5.94 -16.55
N LEU A 81 12.96 6.53 -17.62
CA LEU A 81 11.51 6.69 -17.79
C LEU A 81 10.81 5.35 -17.94
N THR A 82 11.37 4.39 -18.67
CA THR A 82 10.83 3.04 -18.79
C THR A 82 10.84 2.32 -17.42
N ASN A 83 11.98 2.36 -16.72
CA ASN A 83 12.11 1.76 -15.40
C ASN A 83 11.08 2.34 -14.39
N LEU A 84 10.84 3.65 -14.45
CA LEU A 84 9.89 4.30 -13.56
C LEU A 84 8.43 3.89 -13.86
N ARG A 85 8.08 3.72 -15.14
CA ARG A 85 6.77 3.19 -15.55
C ARG A 85 6.57 1.77 -15.07
N ASP A 86 7.54 0.90 -15.28
CA ASP A 86 7.46 -0.49 -14.87
C ASP A 86 7.32 -0.59 -13.34
N ALA A 87 8.07 0.20 -12.60
CA ALA A 87 7.98 0.27 -11.14
C ALA A 87 6.60 0.78 -10.66
N ARG A 88 6.05 1.83 -11.32
CA ARG A 88 4.71 2.35 -11.06
C ARG A 88 3.64 1.27 -11.28
N ASP A 89 3.71 0.55 -12.39
CA ASP A 89 2.73 -0.47 -12.74
C ASP A 89 2.76 -1.62 -11.72
N ALA A 90 3.95 -2.07 -11.31
CA ALA A 90 4.12 -3.06 -10.26
C ALA A 90 3.55 -2.58 -8.90
N ALA A 91 3.77 -1.32 -8.53
CA ALA A 91 3.24 -0.75 -7.30
C ALA A 91 1.70 -0.65 -7.33
N ARG A 92 1.10 -0.30 -8.46
CA ARG A 92 -0.36 -0.27 -8.63
C ARG A 92 -0.98 -1.67 -8.54
N GLU A 93 -0.38 -2.65 -9.16
CA GLU A 93 -0.85 -4.04 -9.10
C GLU A 93 -0.81 -4.57 -7.67
N THR A 94 0.30 -4.36 -6.96
CA THR A 94 0.42 -4.79 -5.56
C THR A 94 -0.49 -3.99 -4.62
N HIS A 95 -0.74 -2.70 -4.86
CA HIS A 95 -1.73 -1.92 -4.12
C HIS A 95 -3.14 -2.53 -4.20
N LYS A 96 -3.58 -2.90 -5.40
CA LYS A 96 -4.85 -3.61 -5.60
C LYS A 96 -4.89 -4.95 -4.85
N ALA A 97 -3.80 -5.70 -4.90
CA ALA A 97 -3.71 -6.98 -4.20
C ALA A 97 -3.82 -6.81 -2.67
N VAL A 98 -3.21 -5.77 -2.10
CA VAL A 98 -3.35 -5.46 -0.66
C VAL A 98 -4.79 -5.10 -0.31
N THR A 99 -5.45 -4.28 -1.11
CA THR A 99 -6.85 -3.91 -0.89
C THR A 99 -7.75 -5.14 -0.91
N SER A 100 -7.55 -6.05 -1.88
CA SER A 100 -8.30 -7.31 -1.93
C SER A 100 -8.03 -8.21 -0.73
N ALA A 101 -6.76 -8.37 -0.35
CA ALA A 101 -6.40 -9.21 0.80
C ALA A 101 -6.95 -8.66 2.13
N ALA A 102 -6.98 -7.33 2.31
CA ALA A 102 -7.60 -6.70 3.47
C ALA A 102 -9.12 -6.95 3.52
N LYS A 103 -9.78 -6.93 2.34
CA LYS A 103 -11.20 -7.29 2.24
C LYS A 103 -11.45 -8.75 2.61
N ASP A 104 -10.60 -9.68 2.20
CA ASP A 104 -10.70 -11.10 2.56
C ASP A 104 -10.62 -11.32 4.07
N VAL A 105 -9.76 -10.57 4.78
CA VAL A 105 -9.71 -10.57 6.25
C VAL A 105 -11.03 -10.13 6.84
N LEU A 106 -11.59 -9.03 6.35
CA LEU A 106 -12.87 -8.50 6.81
C LEU A 106 -14.01 -9.51 6.59
N ASP A 107 -14.08 -10.09 5.38
CA ASP A 107 -15.09 -11.09 5.03
C ASP A 107 -14.99 -12.34 5.90
N ALA A 108 -13.79 -12.79 6.26
CA ALA A 108 -13.60 -13.89 7.19
C ALA A 108 -14.17 -13.56 8.58
N ILE A 109 -13.89 -12.36 9.09
CA ILE A 109 -14.38 -11.91 10.40
C ILE A 109 -15.92 -11.81 10.41
N ILE A 110 -16.51 -11.15 9.41
CA ILE A 110 -17.97 -10.97 9.29
C ILE A 110 -18.69 -12.32 9.18
N SER A 111 -18.07 -13.28 8.47
CA SER A 111 -18.62 -14.62 8.29
C SER A 111 -18.41 -15.55 9.49
N GLY A 112 -17.76 -15.09 10.57
CA GLY A 112 -17.41 -15.90 11.73
C GLY A 112 -16.42 -17.03 11.43
N LYS A 113 -15.58 -16.86 10.38
CA LYS A 113 -14.50 -17.79 10.02
C LYS A 113 -13.20 -17.38 10.72
N ASP A 114 -12.29 -18.34 10.88
CA ASP A 114 -10.93 -18.04 11.33
C ASP A 114 -10.23 -17.15 10.31
N PRO A 115 -9.80 -15.92 10.66
CA PRO A 115 -9.13 -15.00 9.74
C PRO A 115 -7.64 -15.29 9.55
N GLN A 116 -7.09 -16.34 10.18
CA GLN A 116 -5.65 -16.61 10.19
C GLN A 116 -5.07 -16.70 8.77
N GLU A 117 -5.68 -17.50 7.90
CA GLU A 117 -5.23 -17.67 6.51
C GLU A 117 -5.28 -16.35 5.73
N ALA A 118 -6.36 -15.57 5.90
CA ALA A 118 -6.51 -14.27 5.26
C ALA A 118 -5.47 -13.25 5.76
N LEU A 119 -5.14 -13.28 7.06
CA LEU A 119 -4.12 -12.42 7.65
C LEU A 119 -2.70 -12.80 7.17
N ASP A 120 -2.40 -14.08 7.06
CA ASP A 120 -1.12 -14.55 6.49
C ASP A 120 -0.99 -14.10 5.04
N HIS A 121 -2.06 -14.22 4.25
CA HIS A 121 -2.09 -13.73 2.88
C HIS A 121 -1.91 -12.20 2.82
N LEU A 122 -2.60 -11.43 3.65
CA LEU A 122 -2.45 -9.98 3.73
C LEU A 122 -1.00 -9.58 4.05
N LYS A 123 -0.36 -10.27 4.99
CA LYS A 123 1.06 -10.05 5.33
C LYS A 123 1.96 -10.23 4.11
N ASP A 124 1.78 -11.31 3.37
CA ASP A 124 2.61 -11.62 2.20
C ASP A 124 2.42 -10.57 1.08
N VAL A 125 1.19 -10.15 0.84
CA VAL A 125 0.87 -9.11 -0.15
C VAL A 125 1.42 -7.74 0.27
N LEU A 126 1.37 -7.39 1.56
CA LEU A 126 1.99 -6.18 2.09
C LEU A 126 3.52 -6.19 1.92
N GLY A 127 4.17 -7.35 2.10
CA GLY A 127 5.60 -7.51 1.82
C GLY A 127 5.93 -7.27 0.34
N ASN A 128 5.12 -7.79 -0.56
CA ASN A 128 5.25 -7.54 -2.00
C ASN A 128 5.05 -6.06 -2.35
N TYR A 129 4.07 -5.41 -1.72
CA TYR A 129 3.82 -3.98 -1.93
C TYR A 129 4.97 -3.12 -1.43
N SER A 130 5.52 -3.41 -0.26
CA SER A 130 6.73 -2.76 0.26
C SER A 130 7.90 -2.88 -0.73
N THR A 131 8.10 -4.06 -1.30
CA THR A 131 9.14 -4.30 -2.32
C THR A 131 8.89 -3.47 -3.58
N ALA A 132 7.65 -3.40 -4.07
CA ALA A 132 7.28 -2.60 -5.24
C ALA A 132 7.51 -1.11 -5.00
N LEU A 133 7.17 -0.57 -3.82
CA LEU A 133 7.42 0.83 -3.47
C LEU A 133 8.93 1.15 -3.36
N ARG A 134 9.75 0.20 -2.91
CA ARG A 134 11.23 0.36 -2.94
C ARG A 134 11.76 0.44 -4.36
N LEU A 135 11.21 -0.35 -5.28
CA LEU A 135 11.54 -0.26 -6.71
C LEU A 135 11.18 1.10 -7.30
N VAL A 136 10.02 1.67 -6.91
CA VAL A 136 9.65 3.05 -7.27
C VAL A 136 10.70 4.03 -6.74
N GLY A 137 11.12 3.93 -5.49
CA GLY A 137 12.16 4.78 -4.92
C GLY A 137 13.48 4.70 -5.69
N THR A 138 13.92 3.50 -6.05
CA THR A 138 15.13 3.30 -6.88
C THR A 138 14.98 3.91 -8.27
N ALA A 139 13.81 3.73 -8.90
CA ALA A 139 13.55 4.28 -10.22
C ALA A 139 13.46 5.82 -10.21
N LEU A 140 12.92 6.42 -9.14
CA LEU A 140 12.92 7.87 -8.94
C LEU A 140 14.33 8.43 -8.81
N GLU A 141 15.22 7.77 -8.07
CA GLU A 141 16.62 8.17 -7.95
C GLU A 141 17.34 8.09 -9.31
N GLN A 142 17.12 7.02 -10.08
CA GLN A 142 17.66 6.90 -11.45
C GLN A 142 17.14 8.03 -12.36
N MET A 143 15.85 8.36 -12.25
CA MET A 143 15.26 9.47 -12.99
C MET A 143 15.87 10.82 -12.60
N ARG A 144 16.11 11.05 -11.30
CA ARG A 144 16.79 12.26 -10.81
C ARG A 144 18.19 12.41 -11.43
N GLN A 145 18.95 11.34 -11.46
CA GLN A 145 20.28 11.32 -12.07
C GLN A 145 20.22 11.63 -13.58
N ALA A 146 19.27 11.00 -14.27
CA ALA A 146 19.06 11.24 -15.69
C ALA A 146 18.62 12.69 -16.00
N LEU A 147 17.71 13.27 -15.21
CA LEU A 147 17.28 14.67 -15.37
C LEU A 147 18.43 15.66 -15.12
N ASN A 148 19.28 15.39 -14.13
CA ASN A 148 20.44 16.24 -13.84
C ASN A 148 21.52 16.20 -14.93
N ALA A 149 21.55 15.15 -15.75
CA ALA A 149 22.45 15.03 -16.88
C ALA A 149 21.94 15.74 -18.14
N LEU A 150 20.68 16.18 -18.17
CA LEU A 150 20.10 16.88 -19.31
C LEU A 150 20.55 18.35 -19.35
N PRO A 151 20.62 18.96 -20.56
CA PRO A 151 20.89 20.39 -20.70
C PRO A 151 19.90 21.27 -19.99
N ALA A 152 20.36 22.30 -19.28
CA ALA A 152 19.53 23.15 -18.41
C ALA A 152 18.51 24.03 -19.19
N ASP A 153 18.64 24.15 -20.48
CA ASP A 153 17.76 24.90 -21.39
C ASP A 153 16.52 24.11 -21.81
N ILE A 154 16.42 22.81 -21.41
CA ILE A 154 15.25 22.00 -21.71
C ILE A 154 14.04 22.56 -20.98
N SER A 155 12.99 22.83 -21.76
CA SER A 155 11.69 23.25 -21.24
C SER A 155 11.15 22.24 -20.23
N ARG A 156 10.57 22.74 -19.15
CA ARG A 156 9.95 21.93 -18.08
C ARG A 156 10.92 21.10 -17.20
N LEU A 157 12.23 21.12 -17.45
CA LEU A 157 13.20 20.38 -16.62
C LEU A 157 13.09 20.76 -15.13
N LYS A 158 13.00 22.05 -14.84
CA LYS A 158 12.84 22.55 -13.47
C LYS A 158 11.56 22.00 -12.81
N LYS A 159 10.43 22.05 -13.54
CA LYS A 159 9.17 21.50 -13.05
C LYS A 159 9.24 20.00 -12.81
N ALA A 160 9.86 19.26 -13.72
CA ALA A 160 10.03 17.80 -13.55
C ALA A 160 10.87 17.45 -12.31
N LEU A 161 11.90 18.23 -12.00
CA LEU A 161 12.73 18.05 -10.79
C LEU A 161 11.96 18.41 -9.51
N GLU A 162 11.10 19.44 -9.54
CA GLU A 162 10.22 19.79 -8.42
C GLU A 162 9.19 18.68 -8.18
N ASP A 163 8.44 18.26 -9.21
CA ASP A 163 7.44 17.20 -9.14
C ASP A 163 8.08 15.87 -8.68
N LEU A 164 9.30 15.56 -9.14
CA LEU A 164 10.06 14.39 -8.69
C LEU A 164 10.34 14.43 -7.20
N GLY A 165 10.76 15.58 -6.67
CA GLY A 165 11.02 15.75 -5.24
C GLY A 165 9.79 15.51 -4.39
N ASP A 166 8.62 15.96 -4.83
CA ASP A 166 7.36 15.77 -4.14
C ASP A 166 6.96 14.28 -4.11
N VAL A 167 7.11 13.58 -5.24
CA VAL A 167 6.82 12.14 -5.34
C VAL A 167 7.80 11.31 -4.50
N GLU A 168 9.09 11.63 -4.51
CA GLU A 168 10.09 10.96 -3.66
C GLU A 168 9.74 11.07 -2.17
N ASN A 169 9.36 12.26 -1.72
CA ASN A 169 8.95 12.48 -0.32
C ASN A 169 7.68 11.69 0.03
N ALA A 170 6.68 11.68 -0.84
CA ALA A 170 5.45 10.93 -0.65
C ALA A 170 5.69 9.41 -0.64
N ALA A 171 6.47 8.90 -1.59
CA ALA A 171 6.83 7.49 -1.67
C ALA A 171 7.64 7.02 -0.46
N HIS A 172 8.59 7.83 0.01
CA HIS A 172 9.39 7.51 1.18
C HIS A 172 8.55 7.45 2.46
N LYS A 173 7.64 8.40 2.64
CA LYS A 173 6.71 8.41 3.77
C LYS A 173 5.79 7.18 3.75
N ALA A 174 5.21 6.87 2.59
CA ALA A 174 4.36 5.71 2.41
C ALA A 174 5.10 4.40 2.70
N LEU A 175 6.32 4.25 2.17
CA LEU A 175 7.15 3.07 2.40
C LEU A 175 7.50 2.87 3.87
N ASN A 176 7.89 3.92 4.59
CA ASN A 176 8.19 3.83 6.02
C ASN A 176 7.00 3.35 6.85
N ARG A 177 5.79 3.83 6.53
CA ARG A 177 4.55 3.39 7.20
C ARG A 177 4.26 1.92 6.89
N LEU A 178 4.39 1.53 5.62
CA LEU A 178 4.13 0.16 5.17
C LEU A 178 5.11 -0.84 5.79
N ASP A 179 6.40 -0.52 5.82
CA ASP A 179 7.45 -1.38 6.42
C ASP A 179 7.21 -1.63 7.91
N GLN A 180 6.64 -0.67 8.63
CA GLN A 180 6.26 -0.85 10.03
C GLN A 180 5.11 -1.86 10.18
N VAL A 181 4.08 -1.78 9.32
CA VAL A 181 2.97 -2.75 9.31
C VAL A 181 3.46 -4.15 8.98
N VAL A 182 4.29 -4.30 7.95
CA VAL A 182 4.86 -5.61 7.56
C VAL A 182 5.60 -6.26 8.71
N ARG A 183 6.50 -5.55 9.38
CA ARG A 183 7.26 -6.09 10.53
C ARG A 183 6.35 -6.54 11.67
N SER A 184 5.32 -5.78 11.94
CA SER A 184 4.39 -6.09 13.02
C SER A 184 3.53 -7.31 12.69
N LEU A 185 3.10 -7.47 11.44
CA LEU A 185 2.39 -8.67 10.97
C LEU A 185 3.32 -9.90 10.97
N GLU A 186 4.59 -9.75 10.65
CA GLU A 186 5.59 -10.83 10.74
C GLU A 186 5.77 -11.32 12.18
N GLU A 187 5.83 -10.42 13.15
CA GLU A 187 5.89 -10.79 14.57
C GLU A 187 4.63 -11.53 15.03
N LEU A 188 3.48 -11.12 14.53
CA LEU A 188 2.18 -11.67 14.84
C LEU A 188 2.05 -13.12 14.35
N THR A 189 2.34 -13.37 13.08
CA THR A 189 2.27 -14.71 12.47
C THR A 189 3.25 -15.67 13.10
N ARG A 190 4.42 -15.21 13.51
CA ARG A 190 5.42 -16.05 14.19
C ARG A 190 4.95 -16.51 15.57
N LYS A 191 4.21 -15.67 16.31
CA LYS A 191 3.71 -16.02 17.64
C LYS A 191 2.52 -17.00 17.59
N GLN A 192 1.81 -17.08 16.46
CA GLN A 192 0.64 -17.95 16.30
C GLN A 192 0.95 -19.35 15.78
N ALA A 193 2.09 -19.56 15.10
CA ALA A 193 2.50 -20.87 14.62
C ALA A 193 2.58 -21.95 15.73
N ASP A 194 2.65 -21.53 17.00
CA ASP A 194 2.74 -22.39 18.18
C ASP A 194 1.39 -22.64 18.91
N LYS A 195 0.23 -22.22 18.34
CA LYS A 195 -1.07 -22.31 19.03
C LYS A 195 -2.08 -23.22 18.34
N PRO A 196 -2.98 -23.91 19.09
CA PRO A 196 -3.99 -24.81 18.52
C PRO A 196 -5.12 -24.07 17.80
N GLU A 197 -5.72 -24.76 16.82
CA GLU A 197 -6.85 -24.32 16.00
C GLU A 197 -8.07 -23.94 16.85
N ILE A 198 -8.63 -22.75 16.68
CA ILE A 198 -9.77 -22.25 17.45
C ILE A 198 -10.98 -22.07 16.53
N LYS A 199 -12.13 -22.66 16.93
CA LYS A 199 -13.43 -22.48 16.29
C LYS A 199 -14.17 -21.32 16.96
N ILE A 200 -14.66 -20.37 16.17
CA ILE A 200 -15.35 -19.17 16.64
C ILE A 200 -16.79 -19.19 16.20
N ASP A 201 -17.70 -18.89 17.15
CA ASP A 201 -19.11 -18.70 16.85
C ASP A 201 -19.39 -17.31 16.24
N PRO A 202 -20.47 -17.14 15.46
CA PRO A 202 -20.71 -15.93 14.65
C PRO A 202 -20.84 -14.67 15.51
N ILE A 203 -20.16 -13.64 15.06
CA ILE A 203 -19.98 -12.34 15.70
C ILE A 203 -21.24 -11.47 15.54
N GLY A 204 -21.64 -10.78 16.61
CA GLY A 204 -22.89 -10.04 16.73
C GLY A 204 -23.07 -8.82 15.77
N SER A 205 -24.29 -8.26 15.76
CA SER A 205 -24.79 -7.25 14.82
C SER A 205 -23.97 -5.97 14.68
N ASP A 206 -23.26 -5.55 15.72
CA ASP A 206 -22.40 -4.33 15.71
C ASP A 206 -21.21 -4.45 14.76
N LEU A 207 -20.68 -5.65 14.57
CA LEU A 207 -19.59 -5.91 13.63
C LEU A 207 -20.07 -5.90 12.20
N THR A 208 -21.28 -6.34 11.96
CA THR A 208 -21.88 -6.34 10.62
C THR A 208 -22.04 -4.90 10.11
N GLU A 209 -22.39 -3.95 10.99
CA GLU A 209 -22.54 -2.55 10.62
C GLU A 209 -21.18 -1.87 10.36
N LYS A 210 -20.22 -2.04 11.29
CA LYS A 210 -18.85 -1.50 11.12
C LYS A 210 -18.11 -2.18 9.97
N GLY A 211 -18.30 -3.49 9.79
CA GLY A 211 -17.79 -4.23 8.67
C GLY A 211 -18.32 -3.73 7.33
N SER A 212 -19.62 -3.37 7.27
CA SER A 212 -20.22 -2.78 6.07
C SER A 212 -19.67 -1.38 5.76
N GLN A 213 -19.40 -0.56 6.78
CA GLN A 213 -18.79 0.75 6.60
C GLN A 213 -17.36 0.65 6.07
N LEU A 214 -16.57 -0.28 6.61
CA LEU A 214 -15.21 -0.55 6.14
C LEU A 214 -15.22 -1.14 4.72
N GLN A 215 -16.15 -2.05 4.42
CA GLN A 215 -16.35 -2.57 3.08
C GLN A 215 -16.62 -1.45 2.07
N ASN A 216 -17.50 -0.51 2.41
CA ASN A 216 -17.80 0.64 1.55
C ASN A 216 -16.58 1.54 1.34
N ALA A 217 -15.77 1.77 2.38
CA ALA A 217 -14.53 2.53 2.26
C ALA A 217 -13.50 1.82 1.38
N MET A 218 -13.38 0.50 1.49
CA MET A 218 -12.48 -0.32 0.67
C MET A 218 -12.95 -0.45 -0.77
N ASP A 219 -14.25 -0.58 -1.00
CA ASP A 219 -14.84 -0.58 -2.35
C ASP A 219 -14.64 0.80 -3.03
N ALA A 220 -14.76 1.91 -2.29
CA ALA A 220 -14.43 3.24 -2.79
C ALA A 220 -12.94 3.40 -3.16
N LEU A 221 -12.03 2.77 -2.39
CA LEU A 221 -10.60 2.71 -2.72
C LEU A 221 -10.33 1.87 -3.98
N LEU A 222 -11.02 0.75 -4.15
CA LEU A 222 -10.93 -0.07 -5.36
C LEU A 222 -11.45 0.68 -6.59
N ASP A 223 -12.61 1.34 -6.46
CA ASP A 223 -13.22 2.14 -7.55
C ASP A 223 -12.32 3.32 -7.93
N SER A 224 -11.70 4.00 -6.96
CA SER A 224 -10.73 5.07 -7.25
C SER A 224 -9.49 4.53 -7.95
N GLY A 225 -9.00 3.36 -7.55
CA GLY A 225 -7.90 2.66 -8.21
C GLY A 225 -8.23 2.20 -9.64
N GLU A 226 -9.48 1.80 -9.92
CA GLU A 226 -9.95 1.44 -11.26
C GLU A 226 -10.19 2.66 -12.16
N ALA A 227 -10.72 3.76 -11.62
CA ALA A 227 -10.90 5.02 -12.35
C ALA A 227 -9.56 5.58 -12.86
N LEU A 228 -8.49 5.41 -12.09
CA LEU A 228 -7.14 5.81 -12.45
C LEU A 228 -6.50 4.93 -13.54
N ASN A 229 -6.97 3.69 -13.72
CA ASN A 229 -6.50 2.83 -14.82
C ASN A 229 -7.16 3.14 -16.18
N GLN A 230 -8.23 3.94 -16.21
CA GLN A 230 -8.95 4.29 -17.44
C GLN A 230 -8.51 5.63 -18.05
N LEU A 231 -7.62 6.37 -17.38
CA LEU A 231 -6.99 7.60 -17.84
C LEU A 231 -5.59 7.33 -18.40
#